data_0694126a99b7ab109a1524d7e222c1a6
#
_entry.id   0694126a99b7ab109a1524d7e222c1a6
#
_cell.length_a   1.000
_cell.length_b   1.000
_cell.length_c   1.000
_cell.angle_alpha   90.00
_cell.angle_beta   90.00
_cell.angle_gamma   90.00
#
_symmetry.space_group_name_H-M   'P 1'
#
loop_
_entity.id
_entity.type
_entity.pdbx_description
1 polymer ?
#
loop_
_entity_poly.entity_id
_entity_poly.type
_entity_poly.pdbx_seq_one_letter_code
_entity_poly.pdbx_strand_id
1 'polypeptide(L)'
;VSNSMATVFTANSSSSHRTIIHSCRVANYSSSEVTVSGQLYGSTAFAHLIPIPAGSAVELFKKPKVLANSQTLQLQASASSSLQVTVSAERQENTDLSYGAVDLSSTSETDIVTLSAAAVVESILLCNDDGTSDVKIQVKWTDGSNSGQSILCKDMVVPAGASVELLEKPL
;
A
#
# COMPACT_ATOMS: atom_id res chain seq x y z
N VAL A 1 2.19 9.24 16.34
CA VAL A 1 2.22 9.70 14.95
C VAL A 1 2.07 11.21 14.92
N SER A 2 2.78 11.86 14.01
CA SER A 2 2.72 13.32 13.79
C SER A 2 1.49 13.71 12.96
N ASN A 3 1.09 14.98 13.03
CA ASN A 3 0.10 15.59 12.12
C ASN A 3 0.73 16.02 10.77
N SER A 4 1.99 15.68 10.53
CA SER A 4 2.64 15.72 9.22
C SER A 4 3.13 14.32 8.86
N MET A 5 3.31 14.04 7.57
CA MET A 5 3.83 12.74 7.11
C MET A 5 5.18 12.47 7.75
N ALA A 6 5.30 11.35 8.45
CA ALA A 6 6.50 10.97 9.18
C ALA A 6 6.85 9.51 8.96
N THR A 7 8.14 9.22 8.82
CA THR A 7 8.64 7.85 8.70
C THR A 7 8.44 7.11 10.03
N VAL A 8 7.70 6.01 9.97
CA VAL A 8 7.46 5.11 11.11
C VAL A 8 8.27 3.82 11.01
N PHE A 9 8.73 3.48 9.82
CA PHE A 9 9.58 2.33 9.58
C PHE A 9 10.48 2.57 8.34
N THR A 10 11.72 2.10 8.40
CA THR A 10 12.67 2.13 7.28
C THR A 10 13.20 0.72 7.04
N ALA A 11 13.13 0.25 5.80
CA ALA A 11 13.69 -1.02 5.40
C ALA A 11 15.23 -0.99 5.47
N ASN A 12 15.83 -2.18 5.59
CA ASN A 12 17.28 -2.33 5.63
C ASN A 12 17.96 -1.70 4.41
N SER A 13 19.16 -1.15 4.59
CA SER A 13 19.92 -0.47 3.53
C SER A 13 20.69 -1.41 2.58
N SER A 14 20.67 -2.72 2.79
CA SER A 14 21.34 -3.68 1.91
C SER A 14 20.55 -3.97 0.64
N SER A 15 21.17 -3.84 -0.52
CA SER A 15 20.56 -4.13 -1.82
C SER A 15 20.23 -5.61 -2.04
N SER A 16 20.89 -6.51 -1.30
CA SER A 16 20.64 -7.96 -1.37
C SER A 16 19.47 -8.45 -0.51
N HIS A 17 18.82 -7.52 0.20
CA HIS A 17 17.74 -7.87 1.11
C HIS A 17 16.44 -7.20 0.70
N ARG A 18 15.34 -7.83 1.10
CA ARG A 18 14.00 -7.25 1.09
C ARG A 18 13.46 -7.28 2.52
N THR A 19 12.61 -6.32 2.84
CA THR A 19 11.87 -6.31 4.09
C THR A 19 10.41 -6.58 3.79
N ILE A 20 9.84 -7.59 4.43
CA ILE A 20 8.42 -7.92 4.33
C ILE A 20 7.74 -7.37 5.57
N ILE A 21 6.82 -6.42 5.39
CA ILE A 21 5.96 -5.92 6.46
C ILE A 21 4.72 -6.81 6.49
N HIS A 22 4.52 -7.53 7.58
CA HIS A 22 3.38 -8.43 7.79
C HIS A 22 2.19 -7.70 8.39
N SER A 23 2.44 -6.69 9.20
CA SER A 23 1.41 -5.97 9.94
C SER A 23 1.81 -4.52 10.18
N CYS A 24 0.83 -3.63 10.05
CA CYS A 24 0.92 -2.25 10.48
C CYS A 24 -0.36 -1.89 11.25
N ARG A 25 -0.31 -2.06 12.56
CA ARG A 25 -1.42 -1.77 13.46
C ARG A 25 -1.31 -0.36 14.01
N VAL A 26 -2.39 0.39 13.89
CA VAL A 26 -2.49 1.76 14.41
C VAL A 26 -3.58 1.82 15.47
N ALA A 27 -3.23 2.28 16.65
CA ALA A 27 -4.12 2.42 17.80
C ALA A 27 -4.33 3.91 18.11
N ASN A 28 -5.60 4.30 18.27
CA ASN A 28 -6.00 5.62 18.73
C ASN A 28 -6.21 5.58 20.26
N TYR A 29 -5.31 6.22 21.02
CA TYR A 29 -5.41 6.31 22.47
C TYR A 29 -6.01 7.64 22.94
N SER A 30 -6.45 8.49 22.02
CA SER A 30 -7.15 9.74 22.36
C SER A 30 -8.63 9.52 22.66
N SER A 31 -9.29 10.54 23.18
CA SER A 31 -10.73 10.53 23.48
C SER A 31 -11.62 10.89 22.28
N SER A 32 -11.04 11.16 21.11
CA SER A 32 -11.76 11.55 19.89
C SER A 32 -11.35 10.69 18.72
N GLU A 33 -12.18 10.61 17.68
CA GLU A 33 -11.79 10.01 16.42
C GLU A 33 -10.62 10.76 15.80
N VAL A 34 -9.67 10.01 15.23
CA VAL A 34 -8.51 10.53 14.50
C VAL A 34 -8.39 9.77 13.20
N THR A 35 -8.11 10.46 12.09
CA THR A 35 -7.85 9.80 10.82
C THR A 35 -6.35 9.56 10.62
N VAL A 36 -6.01 8.51 9.86
CA VAL A 36 -4.65 8.19 9.44
C VAL A 36 -4.54 8.12 7.93
N SER A 37 -3.49 8.71 7.38
CA SER A 37 -3.06 8.53 5.99
C SER A 37 -1.68 7.88 5.96
N GLY A 38 -1.38 7.11 4.91
CA GLY A 38 -0.13 6.38 4.81
C GLY A 38 0.43 6.30 3.41
N GLN A 39 1.77 6.32 3.32
CA GLN A 39 2.54 6.17 2.09
C GLN A 39 3.59 5.08 2.23
N LEU A 40 3.82 4.34 1.14
CA LEU A 40 4.92 3.42 0.95
C LEU A 40 5.89 3.98 -0.09
N TYR A 41 7.12 3.50 -0.06
CA TYR A 41 8.15 3.81 -1.05
C TYR A 41 8.50 5.30 -1.16
N GLY A 42 8.13 6.09 -0.15
CA GLY A 42 8.39 7.52 -0.07
C GLY A 42 7.28 8.44 -0.57
N SER A 43 6.37 7.97 -1.45
CA SER A 43 5.31 8.81 -1.98
C SER A 43 4.00 8.10 -2.32
N THR A 44 4.02 6.79 -2.56
CA THR A 44 2.82 6.07 -3.01
C THR A 44 1.83 5.86 -1.89
N ALA A 45 0.65 6.47 -1.99
CA ALA A 45 -0.41 6.35 -1.01
C ALA A 45 -0.96 4.91 -0.97
N PHE A 46 -1.17 4.38 0.23
CA PHE A 46 -1.87 3.10 0.45
C PHE A 46 -3.07 3.25 1.39
N ALA A 47 -3.16 4.37 2.09
CA ALA A 47 -4.24 4.70 3.00
C ALA A 47 -4.49 6.21 2.97
N HIS A 48 -5.75 6.62 2.92
CA HIS A 48 -6.13 8.02 2.93
C HIS A 48 -7.29 8.27 3.90
N LEU A 49 -7.03 9.12 4.90
CA LEU A 49 -7.99 9.56 5.91
C LEU A 49 -8.82 8.44 6.56
N ILE A 50 -8.21 7.26 6.79
CA ILE A 50 -8.90 6.14 7.44
C ILE A 50 -9.27 6.53 8.87
N PRO A 51 -10.58 6.53 9.22
CA PRO A 51 -11.01 6.91 10.55
C PRO A 51 -10.69 5.81 11.57
N ILE A 52 -10.15 6.22 12.71
CA ILE A 52 -9.90 5.35 13.87
C ILE A 52 -10.66 5.94 15.05
N PRO A 53 -11.77 5.33 15.48
CA PRO A 53 -12.54 5.80 16.63
C PRO A 53 -11.69 5.86 17.91
N ALA A 54 -12.12 6.69 18.86
CA ALA A 54 -11.47 6.80 20.17
C ALA A 54 -11.31 5.42 20.84
N GLY A 55 -10.13 5.14 21.38
CA GLY A 55 -9.83 3.90 22.09
C GLY A 55 -9.80 2.64 21.22
N SER A 56 -9.87 2.75 19.88
CA SER A 56 -9.85 1.62 18.96
C SER A 56 -8.52 1.48 18.24
N ALA A 57 -8.37 0.38 17.47
CA ALA A 57 -7.22 0.14 16.65
C ALA A 57 -7.61 -0.51 15.32
N VAL A 58 -6.84 -0.24 14.27
CA VAL A 58 -7.03 -0.78 12.94
C VAL A 58 -5.74 -1.41 12.41
N GLU A 59 -5.87 -2.49 11.65
CA GLU A 59 -4.78 -3.07 10.85
C GLU A 59 -4.84 -2.45 9.44
N LEU A 60 -3.76 -1.80 9.03
CA LEU A 60 -3.71 -1.11 7.74
C LEU A 60 -3.40 -2.04 6.57
N PHE A 61 -2.75 -3.19 6.81
CA PHE A 61 -2.41 -4.14 5.75
C PHE A 61 -3.21 -5.44 5.88
N LYS A 62 -3.98 -5.75 4.86
CA LYS A 62 -4.65 -7.06 4.74
C LYS A 62 -3.70 -8.15 4.27
N LYS A 63 -2.62 -7.78 3.57
CA LYS A 63 -1.61 -8.67 3.03
C LYS A 63 -0.21 -8.07 3.23
N PRO A 64 0.84 -8.90 3.34
CA PRO A 64 2.21 -8.42 3.47
C PRO A 64 2.60 -7.45 2.35
N LYS A 65 3.46 -6.49 2.67
CA LYS A 65 4.04 -5.52 1.72
C LYS A 65 5.56 -5.65 1.72
N VAL A 66 6.15 -5.64 0.52
CA VAL A 66 7.59 -5.75 0.32
C VAL A 66 8.18 -4.36 0.20
N LEU A 67 9.20 -4.07 1.00
CA LEU A 67 10.04 -2.89 0.87
C LEU A 67 11.44 -3.29 0.40
N ALA A 68 11.94 -2.60 -0.62
CA ALA A 68 13.33 -2.71 -1.04
C ALA A 68 14.24 -1.86 -0.15
N ASN A 69 15.51 -1.85 -0.51
CA ASN A 69 16.58 -1.11 0.16
C ASN A 69 16.17 0.33 0.51
N SER A 70 16.30 0.68 1.78
CA SER A 70 16.07 2.02 2.34
C SER A 70 14.69 2.64 2.10
N GLN A 71 13.75 1.88 1.56
CA GLN A 71 12.37 2.35 1.39
C GLN A 71 11.67 2.49 2.74
N THR A 72 10.68 3.36 2.78
CA THR A 72 10.02 3.76 4.02
C THR A 72 8.53 3.46 4.01
N LEU A 73 8.00 3.20 5.20
CA LEU A 73 6.60 3.32 5.55
C LEU A 73 6.44 4.64 6.31
N GLN A 74 5.55 5.49 5.82
CA GLN A 74 5.26 6.79 6.41
C GLN A 74 3.79 6.89 6.77
N LEU A 75 3.48 7.52 7.88
CA LEU A 75 2.12 7.76 8.34
C LEU A 75 1.94 9.22 8.78
N GLN A 76 0.72 9.71 8.60
CA GLN A 76 0.24 11.00 9.09
C GLN A 76 -1.06 10.82 9.86
N ALA A 77 -1.19 11.45 11.00
CA ALA A 77 -2.44 11.53 11.77
C ALA A 77 -3.09 12.90 11.59
N SER A 78 -4.42 12.98 11.68
CA SER A 78 -5.11 14.27 11.70
C SER A 78 -4.88 15.08 12.99
N ALA A 79 -4.41 14.42 14.06
CA ALA A 79 -4.05 15.06 15.33
C ALA A 79 -2.71 14.52 15.85
N SER A 80 -1.88 15.40 16.41
CA SER A 80 -0.58 15.03 17.00
C SER A 80 -0.77 14.22 18.28
N SER A 81 0.18 13.29 18.53
CA SER A 81 0.25 12.50 19.78
C SER A 81 -1.03 11.71 20.13
N SER A 82 -1.80 11.31 19.12
CA SER A 82 -3.07 10.61 19.28
C SER A 82 -3.01 9.15 18.86
N LEU A 83 -2.06 8.80 17.99
CA LEU A 83 -1.92 7.45 17.42
C LEU A 83 -0.58 6.82 17.79
N GLN A 84 -0.65 5.53 18.16
CA GLN A 84 0.50 4.65 18.32
C GLN A 84 0.53 3.63 17.21
N VAL A 85 1.72 3.35 16.66
CA VAL A 85 1.92 2.41 15.57
C VAL A 85 2.78 1.25 16.02
N THR A 86 2.37 0.05 15.65
CA THR A 86 3.17 -1.18 15.80
C THR A 86 3.35 -1.79 14.41
N VAL A 87 4.60 -1.99 14.00
CA VAL A 87 4.96 -2.64 12.74
C VAL A 87 5.63 -3.97 13.04
N SER A 88 5.12 -5.04 12.42
CA SER A 88 5.77 -6.34 12.40
C SER A 88 6.36 -6.58 11.02
N ALA A 89 7.67 -6.81 10.97
CA ALA A 89 8.38 -6.99 9.72
C ALA A 89 9.49 -8.04 9.87
N GLU A 90 9.80 -8.72 8.79
CA GLU A 90 10.96 -9.61 8.69
C GLU A 90 11.88 -9.17 7.55
N ARG A 91 13.15 -9.50 7.69
CA ARG A 91 14.16 -9.29 6.66
C ARG A 91 14.45 -10.62 5.97
N GLN A 92 14.42 -10.63 4.66
CA GLN A 92 14.80 -11.78 3.84
C GLN A 92 15.99 -11.46 2.95
N GLU A 93 16.93 -12.37 2.87
CA GLU A 93 18.01 -12.39 1.89
C GLU A 93 17.49 -12.98 0.58
N ASN A 94 16.62 -12.25 -0.09
CA ASN A 94 16.01 -12.71 -1.33
C ASN A 94 15.79 -11.51 -2.25
N THR A 95 16.37 -11.58 -3.43
CA THR A 95 16.19 -10.58 -4.48
C THR A 95 15.05 -10.93 -5.43
N ASP A 96 14.43 -12.11 -5.28
CA ASP A 96 13.34 -12.58 -6.16
C ASP A 96 11.99 -11.97 -5.80
N LEU A 97 11.90 -11.31 -4.62
CA LEU A 97 10.72 -10.56 -4.24
C LEU A 97 10.71 -9.21 -4.97
N SER A 98 9.73 -9.04 -5.83
CA SER A 98 9.50 -7.80 -6.58
C SER A 98 8.30 -7.04 -6.07
N TYR A 99 8.33 -5.74 -6.23
CA TYR A 99 7.18 -4.86 -5.99
C TYR A 99 7.11 -3.86 -7.15
N GLY A 100 5.92 -3.35 -7.39
CA GLY A 100 5.67 -2.21 -8.25
C GLY A 100 4.79 -1.21 -7.52
N ALA A 101 5.05 0.06 -7.72
CA ALA A 101 4.22 1.13 -7.20
C ALA A 101 4.19 2.26 -8.24
N VAL A 102 3.01 2.78 -8.51
CA VAL A 102 2.81 3.85 -9.48
C VAL A 102 1.66 4.75 -9.04
N ASP A 103 1.84 6.04 -9.20
CA ASP A 103 0.78 7.02 -9.05
C ASP A 103 0.11 7.23 -10.42
N LEU A 104 -1.16 6.82 -10.53
CA LEU A 104 -1.93 6.93 -11.77
C LEU A 104 -2.46 8.34 -11.92
N SER A 105 -1.76 9.16 -12.69
CA SER A 105 -2.10 10.58 -12.93
C SER A 105 -2.83 10.82 -14.26
N SER A 106 -3.08 9.77 -15.02
CA SER A 106 -3.73 9.87 -16.35
C SER A 106 -4.65 8.67 -16.60
N THR A 107 -5.46 8.77 -17.66
CA THR A 107 -6.31 7.68 -18.15
C THR A 107 -5.59 6.70 -19.07
N SER A 108 -4.30 6.91 -19.32
CA SER A 108 -3.48 5.99 -20.11
C SER A 108 -3.09 4.74 -19.35
N GLU A 109 -2.94 3.63 -20.06
CA GLU A 109 -2.43 2.40 -19.47
C GLU A 109 -1.00 2.61 -18.96
N THR A 110 -0.71 2.10 -17.78
CA THR A 110 0.61 2.19 -17.15
C THR A 110 0.96 0.85 -16.52
N ASP A 111 2.17 0.37 -16.79
CA ASP A 111 2.67 -0.86 -16.18
C ASP A 111 2.99 -0.61 -14.70
N ILE A 112 2.37 -1.41 -13.82
CA ILE A 112 2.65 -1.36 -12.37
C ILE A 112 3.91 -2.16 -12.06
N VAL A 113 4.06 -3.33 -12.68
CA VAL A 113 5.22 -4.19 -12.52
C VAL A 113 5.44 -5.01 -13.79
N THR A 114 6.69 -5.13 -14.21
CA THR A 114 7.11 -6.04 -15.27
C THR A 114 7.97 -7.14 -14.67
N LEU A 115 7.56 -8.40 -14.87
CA LEU A 115 8.25 -9.57 -14.34
C LEU A 115 9.08 -10.21 -15.43
N SER A 116 10.34 -10.53 -15.15
CA SER A 116 11.27 -11.14 -16.11
C SER A 116 11.22 -12.66 -16.13
N ALA A 117 10.48 -13.27 -15.22
CA ALA A 117 10.33 -14.72 -15.09
C ALA A 117 8.92 -15.06 -14.58
N ALA A 118 8.58 -16.35 -14.56
CA ALA A 118 7.36 -16.82 -13.93
C ALA A 118 7.33 -16.41 -12.45
N ALA A 119 6.26 -15.79 -12.04
CA ALA A 119 6.10 -15.25 -10.69
C ALA A 119 4.65 -15.36 -10.20
N VAL A 120 4.47 -15.26 -8.91
CA VAL A 120 3.17 -15.21 -8.26
C VAL A 120 2.94 -13.78 -7.77
N VAL A 121 1.78 -13.21 -8.12
CA VAL A 121 1.37 -11.90 -7.60
C VAL A 121 0.55 -12.10 -6.33
N GLU A 122 1.11 -11.70 -5.20
CA GLU A 122 0.52 -11.89 -3.89
C GLU A 122 -0.52 -10.81 -3.53
N SER A 123 -0.33 -9.59 -4.02
CA SER A 123 -1.13 -8.43 -3.60
C SER A 123 -1.15 -7.37 -4.70
N ILE A 124 -2.32 -6.81 -4.95
CA ILE A 124 -2.51 -5.58 -5.72
C ILE A 124 -3.38 -4.66 -4.87
N LEU A 125 -2.75 -3.66 -4.26
CA LEU A 125 -3.42 -2.66 -3.43
C LEU A 125 -3.66 -1.40 -4.25
N LEU A 126 -4.89 -0.95 -4.28
CA LEU A 126 -5.34 0.27 -4.95
C LEU A 126 -5.76 1.28 -3.88
N CYS A 127 -5.26 2.49 -3.97
CA CYS A 127 -5.64 3.59 -3.09
C CYS A 127 -6.13 4.75 -3.94
N ASN A 128 -7.34 5.22 -3.67
CA ASN A 128 -7.85 6.48 -4.18
C ASN A 128 -7.60 7.57 -3.12
N ASP A 129 -6.61 8.40 -3.34
CA ASP A 129 -6.22 9.49 -2.44
C ASP A 129 -6.95 10.81 -2.71
N ASP A 130 -7.84 10.85 -3.73
CA ASP A 130 -8.84 11.92 -3.86
C ASP A 130 -9.91 11.74 -2.76
N GLY A 131 -9.99 12.70 -1.88
CA GLY A 131 -10.97 12.70 -0.78
C GLY A 131 -12.40 13.02 -1.20
N THR A 132 -12.67 13.30 -2.47
CA THR A 132 -13.96 13.86 -2.95
C THR A 132 -14.62 13.06 -4.04
N SER A 133 -13.86 12.37 -4.89
CA SER A 133 -14.38 11.74 -6.11
C SER A 133 -14.04 10.26 -6.17
N ASP A 134 -15.00 9.44 -6.56
CA ASP A 134 -14.78 8.04 -6.89
C ASP A 134 -13.99 7.92 -8.19
N VAL A 135 -13.08 6.95 -8.25
CA VAL A 135 -12.30 6.63 -9.44
C VAL A 135 -12.67 5.27 -9.97
N LYS A 136 -12.86 5.16 -11.30
CA LYS A 136 -13.02 3.87 -11.98
C LYS A 136 -11.69 3.41 -12.54
N ILE A 137 -11.37 2.16 -12.31
CA ILE A 137 -10.13 1.55 -12.77
C ILE A 137 -10.38 0.25 -13.55
N GLN A 138 -9.42 -0.08 -14.40
CA GLN A 138 -9.27 -1.38 -15.03
C GLN A 138 -7.87 -1.90 -14.75
N VAL A 139 -7.78 -3.16 -14.32
CA VAL A 139 -6.51 -3.86 -14.14
C VAL A 139 -6.45 -5.03 -15.09
N LYS A 140 -5.34 -5.16 -15.81
CA LYS A 140 -5.08 -6.22 -16.76
C LYS A 140 -3.80 -6.95 -16.39
N TRP A 141 -3.77 -8.22 -16.70
CA TRP A 141 -2.56 -9.02 -16.77
C TRP A 141 -2.23 -9.28 -18.23
N THR A 142 -0.99 -9.06 -18.62
CA THR A 142 -0.49 -9.37 -19.96
C THR A 142 0.64 -10.37 -19.88
N ASP A 143 0.67 -11.36 -20.78
CA ASP A 143 1.83 -12.20 -20.96
C ASP A 143 2.97 -11.41 -21.64
N GLY A 144 4.20 -11.91 -21.53
CA GLY A 144 5.39 -11.24 -22.08
C GLY A 144 5.39 -11.06 -23.60
N SER A 145 4.45 -11.67 -24.32
CA SER A 145 4.31 -11.55 -25.79
C SER A 145 3.24 -10.52 -26.19
N ASN A 146 2.53 -9.92 -25.23
CA ASN A 146 1.35 -9.07 -25.46
C ASN A 146 0.23 -9.74 -26.29
N SER A 147 0.29 -11.05 -26.49
CA SER A 147 -0.70 -11.79 -27.27
C SER A 147 -1.87 -12.30 -26.42
N GLY A 148 -1.66 -12.43 -25.11
CA GLY A 148 -2.67 -12.81 -24.13
C GLY A 148 -2.89 -11.70 -23.12
N GLN A 149 -4.12 -11.17 -23.06
CA GLN A 149 -4.53 -10.23 -22.04
C GLN A 149 -5.66 -10.84 -21.22
N SER A 150 -5.51 -10.81 -19.89
CA SER A 150 -6.59 -11.18 -18.96
C SER A 150 -6.98 -9.94 -18.16
N ILE A 151 -8.27 -9.63 -18.16
CA ILE A 151 -8.81 -8.53 -17.38
C ILE A 151 -9.10 -9.07 -15.98
N LEU A 152 -8.42 -8.53 -14.98
CA LEU A 152 -8.62 -8.85 -13.56
C LEU A 152 -9.85 -8.12 -13.00
N CYS A 153 -9.98 -6.83 -13.37
CA CYS A 153 -11.20 -6.06 -13.11
C CYS A 153 -11.41 -5.02 -14.20
N LYS A 154 -12.66 -4.67 -14.45
CA LYS A 154 -13.07 -3.64 -15.40
C LYS A 154 -14.13 -2.75 -14.76
N ASP A 155 -13.97 -1.44 -14.93
CA ASP A 155 -14.90 -0.43 -14.40
C ASP A 155 -15.10 -0.56 -12.86
N MET A 156 -14.10 -1.10 -12.14
CA MET A 156 -14.17 -1.20 -10.69
C MET A 156 -14.10 0.19 -10.08
N VAL A 157 -15.05 0.50 -9.23
CA VAL A 157 -15.08 1.78 -8.51
C VAL A 157 -14.23 1.66 -7.25
N VAL A 158 -13.25 2.56 -7.12
CA VAL A 158 -12.54 2.80 -5.87
C VAL A 158 -13.09 4.09 -5.28
N PRO A 159 -13.86 4.02 -4.18
CA PRO A 159 -14.48 5.21 -3.59
C PRO A 159 -13.44 6.24 -3.14
N ALA A 160 -13.88 7.50 -3.08
CA ALA A 160 -13.07 8.59 -2.54
C ALA A 160 -12.45 8.23 -1.18
N GLY A 161 -11.14 8.42 -1.03
CA GLY A 161 -10.39 8.12 0.18
C GLY A 161 -10.27 6.63 0.54
N ALA A 162 -10.74 5.71 -0.32
CA ALA A 162 -10.72 4.29 -0.03
C ALA A 162 -9.46 3.59 -0.53
N SER A 163 -9.12 2.49 0.15
CA SER A 163 -8.10 1.54 -0.31
C SER A 163 -8.72 0.15 -0.47
N VAL A 164 -8.44 -0.50 -1.60
CA VAL A 164 -8.98 -1.80 -1.95
C VAL A 164 -7.84 -2.76 -2.29
N GLU A 165 -7.81 -3.91 -1.61
CA GLU A 165 -6.98 -5.05 -2.02
C GLU A 165 -7.73 -5.84 -3.08
N LEU A 166 -7.20 -5.89 -4.32
CA LEU A 166 -7.86 -6.50 -5.46
C LEU A 166 -7.83 -8.03 -5.41
N LEU A 167 -6.75 -8.61 -4.89
CA LEU A 167 -6.56 -10.06 -4.90
C LEU A 167 -7.01 -10.67 -3.57
N GLU A 168 -7.99 -11.58 -3.60
CA GLU A 168 -8.30 -12.43 -2.44
C GLU A 168 -7.30 -13.57 -2.28
N LYS A 169 -6.79 -14.09 -3.41
CA LYS A 169 -5.79 -15.16 -3.49
C LYS A 169 -4.67 -14.75 -4.45
N PRO A 170 -3.45 -15.29 -4.27
CA PRO A 170 -2.37 -15.11 -5.23
C PRO A 170 -2.76 -15.56 -6.65
N LEU A 171 -2.19 -14.88 -7.65
CA LEU A 171 -2.30 -15.21 -9.08
C LEU A 171 -1.05 -15.90 -9.57
#